data_ea410eb2e315a186713be943dce65622
#
_entry.id   ea410eb2e315a186713be943dce65622
#
_cell.length_a   1.000
_cell.length_b   1.000
_cell.length_c   1.000
_cell.angle_alpha   90.00
_cell.angle_beta   90.00
_cell.angle_gamma   90.00
#
_symmetry.space_group_name_H-M   'P 1'
#
loop_
_entity.id
_entity.type
_entity.pdbx_description
1 polymer ?
#
loop_
_entity_poly.entity_id
_entity_poly.type
_entity_poly.pdbx_seq_one_letter_code
_entity_poly.pdbx_strand_id
1 'polypeptide(L)'
;MISLESEVLQRHLPFFNGKSILLAGGINDDFPQILQKHCQSVQIWSLYFDYAKTQSAVNFEVEFQPQADLIIYYWTKNKQEVNFQLMQLLAKSKIGQEVLIIGENRCGVRSAEKLLEPYGEIGKIDSARRCGLYHFSLQKQPHFDLQSYWKCYQNDALGDIRIYSLPGVFSANELDSGTSLLLSTLMSPIQGKVLDVGCGAGVIGSMIKKYHPKADITMADIHAMAIQSARQTLAENQLEGQVIASDVFSHIEGKFDLIISNPPFHDGIDTAYRAVKELIQQAKWHLTADGELRIVANAFLPYPDLLAQHFGKFDVLAQTTKFKVYSVRN
;
A
#
# COMPACT_ATOMS: atom_id res chain seq x y z
N MET A 1 3.64 4.89 20.63
CA MET A 1 5.03 5.41 20.45
C MET A 1 5.01 6.37 19.28
N ILE A 2 5.75 7.49 19.34
CA ILE A 2 5.79 8.45 18.21
C ILE A 2 7.03 8.24 17.34
N SER A 3 6.92 8.56 16.06
CA SER A 3 7.98 8.48 15.06
C SER A 3 9.00 9.63 15.21
N LEU A 4 10.13 9.52 14.50
CA LEU A 4 11.13 10.59 14.46
C LEU A 4 10.56 11.87 13.85
N GLU A 5 9.69 11.76 12.88
CA GLU A 5 8.95 12.85 12.25
C GLU A 5 8.08 13.57 13.27
N SER A 6 7.31 12.82 14.04
CA SER A 6 6.43 13.36 15.07
C SER A 6 7.18 13.96 16.25
N GLU A 7 8.37 13.46 16.59
CA GLU A 7 9.27 14.11 17.57
C GLU A 7 9.69 15.53 17.10
N VAL A 8 9.92 15.71 15.78
CA VAL A 8 10.22 17.03 15.24
C VAL A 8 9.00 17.95 15.34
N LEU A 9 7.83 17.46 14.99
CA LEU A 9 6.58 18.23 15.08
C LEU A 9 6.23 18.62 16.51
N GLN A 10 6.55 17.79 17.52
CA GLN A 10 6.34 18.13 18.93
C GLN A 10 7.06 19.42 19.37
N ARG A 11 8.15 19.78 18.71
CA ARG A 11 8.88 21.02 18.99
C ARG A 11 8.10 22.28 18.59
N HIS A 12 7.05 22.10 17.78
CA HIS A 12 6.23 23.15 17.21
C HIS A 12 4.78 23.16 17.72
N LEU A 13 4.48 22.46 18.82
CA LEU A 13 3.12 22.35 19.36
C LEU A 13 2.38 23.70 19.53
N PRO A 14 3.03 24.80 19.97
CA PRO A 14 2.35 26.10 20.06
C PRO A 14 1.79 26.62 18.73
N PHE A 15 2.38 26.23 17.60
CA PHE A 15 1.92 26.61 16.26
C PHE A 15 0.55 25.99 15.90
N PHE A 16 0.20 24.90 16.54
CA PHE A 16 -1.03 24.14 16.28
C PHE A 16 -2.25 24.63 17.07
N ASN A 17 -2.04 25.50 18.07
CA ASN A 17 -3.10 25.98 18.94
C ASN A 17 -4.25 26.64 18.15
N GLY A 18 -5.48 26.18 18.44
CA GLY A 18 -6.71 26.74 17.85
C GLY A 18 -6.94 26.40 16.38
N LYS A 19 -6.09 25.60 15.74
CA LYS A 19 -6.25 25.19 14.34
C LYS A 19 -6.97 23.86 14.22
N SER A 20 -7.75 23.70 13.17
CA SER A 20 -8.15 22.40 12.65
C SER A 20 -7.02 21.84 11.80
N ILE A 21 -6.65 20.58 12.03
CA ILE A 21 -5.46 19.97 11.41
C ILE A 21 -5.85 18.69 10.67
N LEU A 22 -5.34 18.57 9.44
CA LEU A 22 -5.36 17.33 8.68
C LEU A 22 -3.97 16.71 8.70
N LEU A 23 -3.87 15.47 9.16
CA LEU A 23 -2.68 14.62 9.00
C LEU A 23 -2.87 13.72 7.77
N ALA A 24 -1.87 13.70 6.88
CA ALA A 24 -1.93 12.89 5.66
C ALA A 24 -0.57 12.28 5.32
N GLY A 25 -0.56 11.33 4.38
CA GLY A 25 0.66 10.63 3.94
C GLY A 25 1.01 9.44 4.80
N GLY A 26 2.30 9.25 5.06
CA GLY A 26 2.85 8.08 5.75
C GLY A 26 2.79 8.11 7.27
N ILE A 27 1.83 8.82 7.86
CA ILE A 27 1.64 8.81 9.32
C ILE A 27 1.34 7.37 9.81
N ASN A 28 2.03 6.94 10.87
CA ASN A 28 1.94 5.58 11.39
C ASN A 28 2.14 5.47 12.91
N ASP A 29 1.84 6.54 13.66
CA ASP A 29 2.11 6.62 15.09
C ASP A 29 0.95 7.27 15.89
N ASP A 30 1.17 7.45 17.20
CA ASP A 30 0.16 7.99 18.13
C ASP A 30 0.17 9.53 18.23
N PHE A 31 0.85 10.23 17.34
CA PHE A 31 0.92 11.69 17.36
C PHE A 31 -0.45 12.39 17.28
N PRO A 32 -1.47 11.89 16.56
CA PRO A 32 -2.80 12.49 16.57
C PRO A 32 -3.38 12.65 17.96
N GLN A 33 -3.15 11.71 18.87
CA GLN A 33 -3.64 11.74 20.26
C GLN A 33 -2.97 12.86 21.09
N ILE A 34 -1.69 13.13 20.79
CA ILE A 34 -0.96 14.23 21.40
C ILE A 34 -1.48 15.55 20.85
N LEU A 35 -1.61 15.63 19.53
CA LEU A 35 -2.02 16.81 18.80
C LEU A 35 -3.43 17.27 19.18
N GLN A 36 -4.37 16.36 19.41
CA GLN A 36 -5.74 16.66 19.87
C GLN A 36 -5.81 17.50 21.15
N LYS A 37 -4.77 17.48 21.98
CA LYS A 37 -4.68 18.28 23.22
C LYS A 37 -4.26 19.73 22.97
N HIS A 38 -3.77 20.03 21.76
CA HIS A 38 -3.15 21.30 21.40
C HIS A 38 -3.84 22.01 20.21
N CYS A 39 -4.82 21.39 19.59
CA CYS A 39 -5.49 21.93 18.41
C CYS A 39 -7.01 21.88 18.57
N GLN A 40 -7.75 22.49 17.65
CA GLN A 40 -9.21 22.48 17.65
C GLN A 40 -9.77 21.11 17.24
N SER A 41 -9.22 20.51 16.22
CA SER A 41 -9.63 19.20 15.72
C SER A 41 -8.51 18.53 14.92
N VAL A 42 -8.53 17.22 14.85
CA VAL A 42 -7.63 16.41 14.02
C VAL A 42 -8.45 15.53 13.09
N GLN A 43 -8.15 15.61 11.80
CA GLN A 43 -8.58 14.67 10.77
C GLN A 43 -7.37 13.88 10.31
N ILE A 44 -7.58 12.65 9.88
CA ILE A 44 -6.51 11.80 9.36
C ILE A 44 -6.96 11.23 8.02
N TRP A 45 -6.10 11.34 7.01
CA TRP A 45 -6.25 10.66 5.73
C TRP A 45 -5.04 9.77 5.47
N SER A 46 -5.25 8.47 5.45
CA SER A 46 -4.20 7.48 5.20
C SER A 46 -4.63 6.52 4.10
N LEU A 47 -3.70 6.16 3.23
CA LEU A 47 -3.88 5.11 2.23
C LEU A 47 -3.52 3.71 2.78
N TYR A 48 -3.10 3.61 4.04
CA TYR A 48 -2.61 2.39 4.68
C TYR A 48 -3.62 1.85 5.70
N PHE A 49 -4.11 0.66 5.46
CA PHE A 49 -5.15 0.04 6.27
C PHE A 49 -4.65 -0.42 7.65
N ASP A 50 -3.40 -0.83 7.78
CA ASP A 50 -2.79 -1.21 9.06
C ASP A 50 -2.83 -0.05 10.05
N TYR A 51 -2.69 1.18 9.58
CA TYR A 51 -2.86 2.36 10.40
C TYR A 51 -4.36 2.69 10.60
N ALA A 52 -5.14 2.65 9.53
CA ALA A 52 -6.57 2.97 9.58
C ALA A 52 -7.35 2.08 10.56
N LYS A 53 -7.02 0.79 10.66
CA LYS A 53 -7.67 -0.13 11.60
C LYS A 53 -7.36 0.16 13.08
N THR A 54 -6.31 0.92 13.38
CA THR A 54 -5.88 1.21 14.76
C THR A 54 -6.46 2.51 15.32
N GLN A 55 -7.01 3.38 14.47
CA GLN A 55 -7.47 4.72 14.83
C GLN A 55 -8.92 4.90 14.40
N SER A 56 -9.77 5.35 15.30
CA SER A 56 -11.24 5.42 15.10
C SER A 56 -11.75 6.48 14.12
N ALA A 57 -10.88 7.32 13.55
CA ALA A 57 -11.27 8.47 12.71
C ALA A 57 -10.38 8.65 11.49
N VAL A 58 -9.85 7.56 10.93
CA VAL A 58 -9.03 7.62 9.72
C VAL A 58 -9.90 7.45 8.48
N ASN A 59 -9.77 8.41 7.55
CA ASN A 59 -10.32 8.27 6.21
C ASN A 59 -9.37 7.39 5.39
N PHE A 60 -9.86 6.21 5.03
CA PHE A 60 -9.15 5.23 4.22
C PHE A 60 -9.79 5.14 2.84
N GLU A 61 -9.55 6.16 2.02
CA GLU A 61 -10.08 6.28 0.66
C GLU A 61 -9.03 6.88 -0.27
N VAL A 62 -9.12 6.60 -1.58
CA VAL A 62 -8.21 7.16 -2.58
C VAL A 62 -8.49 8.64 -2.82
N GLU A 63 -9.76 9.04 -2.79
CA GLU A 63 -10.15 10.44 -2.90
C GLU A 63 -10.52 11.02 -1.55
N PHE A 64 -10.02 12.23 -1.27
CA PHE A 64 -10.27 12.93 -0.04
C PHE A 64 -10.51 14.43 -0.28
N GLN A 65 -11.40 15.03 0.51
CA GLN A 65 -11.66 16.47 0.50
C GLN A 65 -11.13 17.07 1.80
N PRO A 66 -10.04 17.84 1.77
CA PRO A 66 -9.48 18.47 2.97
C PRO A 66 -10.39 19.59 3.49
N GLN A 67 -10.58 19.62 4.81
CA GLN A 67 -11.26 20.71 5.53
C GLN A 67 -10.46 21.01 6.79
N ALA A 68 -9.36 21.73 6.66
CA ALA A 68 -8.47 22.03 7.76
C ALA A 68 -7.75 23.38 7.54
N ASP A 69 -7.42 24.06 8.64
CA ASP A 69 -6.62 25.29 8.61
C ASP A 69 -5.16 24.99 8.25
N LEU A 70 -4.68 23.81 8.64
CA LEU A 70 -3.33 23.35 8.42
C LEU A 70 -3.32 21.88 8.00
N ILE A 71 -2.56 21.57 6.95
CA ILE A 71 -2.27 20.18 6.54
C ILE A 71 -0.86 19.83 7.01
N ILE A 72 -0.69 18.67 7.63
CA ILE A 72 0.62 18.09 7.95
C ILE A 72 0.76 16.83 7.12
N TYR A 73 1.68 16.85 6.17
CA TYR A 73 1.93 15.75 5.25
C TYR A 73 3.20 15.00 5.64
N TYR A 74 3.07 13.71 5.96
CA TYR A 74 4.17 12.80 6.25
C TYR A 74 4.70 12.20 4.95
N TRP A 75 5.91 12.57 4.60
CA TRP A 75 6.55 12.18 3.34
C TRP A 75 6.93 10.70 3.33
N THR A 76 6.54 9.97 2.28
CA THR A 76 6.90 8.56 2.07
C THR A 76 8.01 8.38 1.04
N LYS A 77 8.56 7.17 0.93
CA LYS A 77 9.53 6.81 -0.12
C LYS A 77 8.90 6.73 -1.51
N ASN A 78 7.60 6.50 -1.57
CA ASN A 78 6.86 6.34 -2.82
C ASN A 78 6.55 7.72 -3.44
N LYS A 79 7.45 8.18 -4.30
CA LYS A 79 7.30 9.51 -4.93
C LYS A 79 6.04 9.67 -5.77
N GLN A 80 5.53 8.58 -6.36
CA GLN A 80 4.30 8.64 -7.16
C GLN A 80 3.08 8.83 -6.27
N GLU A 81 3.02 8.15 -5.13
CA GLU A 81 2.00 8.34 -4.10
C GLU A 81 2.05 9.74 -3.50
N VAL A 82 3.25 10.23 -3.14
CA VAL A 82 3.45 11.59 -2.61
C VAL A 82 2.93 12.63 -3.60
N ASN A 83 3.28 12.51 -4.88
CA ASN A 83 2.80 13.43 -5.92
C ASN A 83 1.27 13.37 -6.02
N PHE A 84 0.69 12.19 -6.09
CA PHE A 84 -0.75 11.98 -6.18
C PHE A 84 -1.49 12.63 -5.01
N GLN A 85 -1.08 12.33 -3.78
CA GLN A 85 -1.75 12.86 -2.58
C GLN A 85 -1.61 14.36 -2.46
N LEU A 86 -0.40 14.92 -2.63
CA LEU A 86 -0.19 16.37 -2.51
C LEU A 86 -0.91 17.13 -3.61
N MET A 87 -0.88 16.67 -4.87
CA MET A 87 -1.61 17.35 -5.95
C MET A 87 -3.12 17.32 -5.69
N GLN A 88 -3.66 16.21 -5.20
CA GLN A 88 -5.07 16.13 -4.82
C GLN A 88 -5.42 17.09 -3.68
N LEU A 89 -4.65 17.09 -2.61
CA LEU A 89 -4.88 17.96 -1.45
C LEU A 89 -4.84 19.44 -1.87
N LEU A 90 -3.82 19.85 -2.62
CA LEU A 90 -3.64 21.24 -3.03
C LEU A 90 -4.70 21.71 -4.04
N ALA A 91 -5.11 20.84 -4.98
CA ALA A 91 -6.17 21.15 -5.94
C ALA A 91 -7.52 21.40 -5.26
N LYS A 92 -7.76 20.71 -4.15
CA LYS A 92 -9.01 20.80 -3.37
C LYS A 92 -8.93 21.79 -2.20
N SER A 93 -7.78 22.42 -1.98
CA SER A 93 -7.57 23.41 -0.92
C SER A 93 -7.78 24.85 -1.42
N LYS A 94 -8.00 25.80 -0.53
CA LYS A 94 -8.10 27.23 -0.85
C LYS A 94 -6.72 27.84 -1.03
N ILE A 95 -6.61 28.88 -1.84
CA ILE A 95 -5.40 29.74 -1.88
C ILE A 95 -5.11 30.25 -0.46
N GLY A 96 -3.84 30.27 -0.08
CA GLY A 96 -3.40 30.56 1.29
C GLY A 96 -3.39 29.34 2.21
N GLN A 97 -3.76 28.15 1.74
CA GLN A 97 -3.64 26.92 2.55
C GLN A 97 -2.20 26.71 3.00
N GLU A 98 -2.03 26.55 4.31
CA GLU A 98 -0.74 26.20 4.89
C GLU A 98 -0.56 24.70 4.95
N VAL A 99 0.63 24.22 4.59
CA VAL A 99 1.01 22.83 4.63
C VAL A 99 2.38 22.68 5.29
N LEU A 100 2.49 21.85 6.30
CA LEU A 100 3.76 21.36 6.82
C LEU A 100 4.09 20.02 6.17
N ILE A 101 5.29 19.90 5.64
CA ILE A 101 5.79 18.65 5.06
C ILE A 101 6.93 18.15 5.95
N ILE A 102 6.77 16.96 6.49
CA ILE A 102 7.75 16.31 7.35
C ILE A 102 8.16 14.96 6.77
N GLY A 103 9.41 14.59 6.87
CA GLY A 103 9.88 13.26 6.50
C GLY A 103 11.36 13.05 6.73
N GLU A 104 11.77 11.80 6.77
CA GLU A 104 13.18 11.46 6.87
C GLU A 104 13.95 11.88 5.60
N ASN A 105 15.18 12.35 5.79
CA ASN A 105 16.05 12.74 4.68
C ASN A 105 16.31 11.58 3.70
N ARG A 106 16.39 10.34 4.22
CA ARG A 106 16.56 9.13 3.39
C ARG A 106 15.33 8.79 2.54
N CYS A 107 14.15 9.28 2.89
CA CYS A 107 12.92 9.12 2.10
C CYS A 107 12.79 10.15 0.98
N GLY A 108 13.73 11.11 0.92
CA GLY A 108 13.78 12.11 -0.15
C GLY A 108 12.87 13.31 0.07
N VAL A 109 12.51 13.64 1.33
CA VAL A 109 11.67 14.79 1.68
C VAL A 109 12.17 16.13 1.10
N ARG A 110 13.47 16.27 0.85
CA ARG A 110 14.06 17.47 0.19
C ARG A 110 13.44 17.73 -1.19
N SER A 111 12.88 16.71 -1.84
CA SER A 111 12.20 16.87 -3.13
C SER A 111 10.91 17.68 -3.02
N ALA A 112 10.40 17.91 -1.82
CA ALA A 112 9.22 18.76 -1.57
C ALA A 112 9.39 20.16 -2.15
N GLU A 113 10.58 20.76 -2.01
CA GLU A 113 10.86 22.09 -2.56
C GLU A 113 10.62 22.13 -4.08
N LYS A 114 11.27 21.21 -4.83
CA LYS A 114 11.10 21.12 -6.29
C LYS A 114 9.68 20.78 -6.72
N LEU A 115 8.99 19.95 -5.93
CA LEU A 115 7.60 19.51 -6.25
C LEU A 115 6.61 20.66 -6.07
N LEU A 116 6.77 21.48 -5.05
CA LEU A 116 5.76 22.46 -4.61
C LEU A 116 6.06 23.90 -5.04
N GLU A 117 7.31 24.23 -5.38
CA GLU A 117 7.72 25.56 -5.88
C GLU A 117 6.81 26.11 -6.99
N PRO A 118 6.29 25.33 -7.96
CA PRO A 118 5.38 25.84 -8.99
C PRO A 118 4.02 26.31 -8.45
N TYR A 119 3.67 25.94 -7.22
CA TYR A 119 2.33 26.17 -6.65
C TYR A 119 2.32 27.13 -5.46
N GLY A 120 3.48 27.56 -4.96
CA GLY A 120 3.54 28.50 -3.86
C GLY A 120 4.92 28.64 -3.24
N GLU A 121 4.96 29.29 -2.08
CA GLU A 121 6.20 29.48 -1.34
C GLU A 121 6.48 28.29 -0.43
N ILE A 122 7.67 27.73 -0.55
CA ILE A 122 8.13 26.63 0.31
C ILE A 122 9.50 26.95 0.90
N GLY A 123 9.66 26.65 2.18
CA GLY A 123 10.94 26.81 2.87
C GLY A 123 11.12 25.80 3.99
N LYS A 124 12.35 25.41 4.20
CA LYS A 124 12.73 24.53 5.31
C LYS A 124 12.74 25.35 6.61
N ILE A 125 11.97 24.90 7.60
CA ILE A 125 11.83 25.58 8.89
C ILE A 125 12.51 24.87 10.06
N ASP A 126 12.74 23.54 9.95
CA ASP A 126 13.44 22.77 10.99
C ASP A 126 14.17 21.57 10.39
N SER A 127 15.15 21.06 11.13
CA SER A 127 15.88 19.84 10.79
C SER A 127 16.42 19.18 12.04
N ALA A 128 15.85 18.05 12.41
CA ALA A 128 16.28 17.27 13.56
C ALA A 128 15.97 15.78 13.33
N ARG A 129 16.56 14.88 14.12
CA ARG A 129 16.27 13.44 14.06
C ARG A 129 16.42 12.83 12.66
N ARG A 130 17.32 13.37 11.81
CA ARG A 130 17.47 13.00 10.40
C ARG A 130 16.25 13.29 9.54
N CYS A 131 15.31 14.11 10.03
CA CYS A 131 14.13 14.58 9.31
C CYS A 131 14.30 16.03 8.87
N GLY A 132 13.58 16.41 7.82
CA GLY A 132 13.39 17.80 7.38
C GLY A 132 11.94 18.18 7.53
N LEU A 133 11.70 19.37 8.10
CA LEU A 133 10.39 19.99 8.20
C LEU A 133 10.35 21.24 7.31
N TYR A 134 9.37 21.27 6.42
CA TYR A 134 9.15 22.36 5.47
C TYR A 134 7.78 22.99 5.70
N HIS A 135 7.71 24.28 5.54
CA HIS A 135 6.47 25.04 5.50
C HIS A 135 6.18 25.46 4.05
N PHE A 136 4.95 25.25 3.62
CA PHE A 136 4.46 25.62 2.31
C PHE A 136 3.16 26.41 2.43
N SER A 137 3.04 27.48 1.61
CA SER A 137 1.82 28.30 1.46
C SER A 137 1.34 28.25 0.02
N LEU A 138 0.11 27.79 -0.20
CA LEU A 138 -0.47 27.60 -1.52
C LEU A 138 -0.84 28.95 -2.16
N GLN A 139 -0.25 29.27 -3.31
CA GLN A 139 -0.52 30.48 -4.10
C GLN A 139 -1.25 30.17 -5.42
N LYS A 140 -1.08 28.95 -5.94
CA LYS A 140 -1.70 28.49 -7.18
C LYS A 140 -2.10 27.05 -7.04
N GLN A 141 -3.38 26.74 -7.28
CA GLN A 141 -3.85 25.35 -7.26
C GLN A 141 -3.30 24.56 -8.44
N PRO A 142 -2.80 23.32 -8.22
CA PRO A 142 -2.56 22.38 -9.31
C PRO A 142 -3.88 21.93 -9.94
N HIS A 143 -3.81 21.44 -11.16
CA HIS A 143 -4.90 20.65 -11.73
C HIS A 143 -4.80 19.22 -11.22
N PHE A 144 -5.92 18.66 -10.76
CA PHE A 144 -6.03 17.27 -10.38
C PHE A 144 -7.27 16.65 -11.02
N ASP A 145 -7.05 15.58 -11.76
CA ASP A 145 -8.10 14.73 -12.33
C ASP A 145 -7.69 13.26 -12.09
N LEU A 146 -8.45 12.55 -11.27
CA LEU A 146 -8.19 11.15 -10.94
C LEU A 146 -8.07 10.27 -12.19
N GLN A 147 -8.85 10.56 -13.23
CA GLN A 147 -8.84 9.77 -14.47
C GLN A 147 -7.49 9.83 -15.18
N SER A 148 -6.79 10.97 -15.08
CA SER A 148 -5.46 11.13 -15.68
C SER A 148 -4.34 10.33 -14.99
N TYR A 149 -4.59 9.86 -13.78
CA TYR A 149 -3.62 9.06 -13.02
C TYR A 149 -3.72 7.56 -13.28
N TRP A 150 -4.81 7.09 -13.88
CA TRP A 150 -4.92 5.69 -14.25
C TRP A 150 -3.93 5.31 -15.32
N LYS A 151 -3.27 4.18 -15.10
CA LYS A 151 -2.43 3.52 -16.09
C LYS A 151 -3.04 2.18 -16.45
N CYS A 152 -2.81 1.76 -17.70
CA CYS A 152 -3.22 0.46 -18.18
C CYS A 152 -2.08 -0.16 -18.98
N TYR A 153 -1.83 -1.45 -18.77
CA TYR A 153 -0.92 -2.21 -19.61
C TYR A 153 -1.48 -3.58 -19.95
N GLN A 154 -0.96 -4.15 -21.02
CA GLN A 154 -1.15 -5.53 -21.45
C GLN A 154 0.22 -6.19 -21.58
N ASN A 155 0.24 -7.52 -21.46
CA ASN A 155 1.44 -8.34 -21.65
C ASN A 155 1.01 -9.67 -22.24
N ASP A 156 1.79 -10.22 -23.19
CA ASP A 156 1.46 -11.48 -23.86
C ASP A 156 1.26 -12.64 -22.87
N ALA A 157 1.98 -12.65 -21.75
CA ALA A 157 1.82 -13.64 -20.70
C ALA A 157 0.47 -13.56 -19.95
N LEU A 158 -0.24 -12.43 -20.07
CA LEU A 158 -1.57 -12.21 -19.48
C LEU A 158 -2.73 -12.46 -20.46
N GLY A 159 -2.39 -12.80 -21.72
CA GLY A 159 -3.40 -12.95 -22.77
C GLY A 159 -4.13 -11.65 -23.07
N ASP A 160 -5.45 -11.66 -23.01
CA ASP A 160 -6.30 -10.50 -23.26
C ASP A 160 -6.60 -9.65 -22.02
N ILE A 161 -6.05 -10.01 -20.86
CA ILE A 161 -6.24 -9.24 -19.62
C ILE A 161 -5.50 -7.91 -19.68
N ARG A 162 -6.21 -6.85 -19.31
CA ARG A 162 -5.70 -5.50 -19.10
C ARG A 162 -5.56 -5.22 -17.62
N ILE A 163 -4.40 -4.77 -17.22
CA ILE A 163 -4.12 -4.42 -15.82
C ILE A 163 -4.23 -2.91 -15.66
N TYR A 164 -5.07 -2.48 -14.76
CA TYR A 164 -5.29 -1.07 -14.41
C TYR A 164 -4.66 -0.75 -13.06
N SER A 165 -3.98 0.37 -12.97
CA SER A 165 -3.32 0.75 -11.73
C SER A 165 -3.29 2.25 -11.50
N LEU A 166 -3.37 2.62 -10.22
CA LEU A 166 -3.09 3.96 -9.71
C LEU A 166 -1.59 4.12 -9.40
N PRO A 167 -1.11 5.37 -9.24
CA PRO A 167 0.31 5.65 -8.98
C PRO A 167 0.84 4.94 -7.74
N GLY A 168 2.05 4.39 -7.83
CA GLY A 168 2.73 3.77 -6.71
C GLY A 168 2.29 2.35 -6.35
N VAL A 169 1.27 1.81 -7.01
CA VAL A 169 0.88 0.40 -6.87
C VAL A 169 1.95 -0.49 -7.50
N PHE A 170 2.24 -1.63 -6.85
CA PHE A 170 3.21 -2.60 -7.34
C PHE A 170 2.81 -3.13 -8.73
N SER A 171 3.80 -3.30 -9.62
CA SER A 171 3.57 -3.71 -11.02
C SER A 171 2.64 -2.78 -11.81
N ALA A 172 2.67 -1.48 -11.53
CA ALA A 172 1.77 -0.52 -12.17
C ALA A 172 2.00 -0.32 -13.68
N ASN A 173 3.18 -0.65 -14.20
CA ASN A 173 3.56 -0.37 -15.59
C ASN A 173 3.86 -1.61 -16.42
N GLU A 174 4.18 -2.73 -15.78
CA GLU A 174 4.58 -3.97 -16.42
C GLU A 174 4.38 -5.17 -15.50
N LEU A 175 4.33 -6.36 -16.08
CA LEU A 175 4.26 -7.59 -15.32
C LEU A 175 5.59 -7.85 -14.60
N ASP A 176 5.55 -7.94 -13.27
CA ASP A 176 6.72 -8.29 -12.47
C ASP A 176 7.19 -9.72 -12.75
N SER A 177 8.50 -9.91 -12.78
CA SER A 177 9.12 -11.20 -13.10
C SER A 177 8.84 -12.30 -12.04
N GLY A 178 8.71 -11.94 -10.77
CA GLY A 178 8.28 -12.87 -9.71
C GLY A 178 6.82 -13.29 -9.91
N THR A 179 5.94 -12.34 -10.20
CA THR A 179 4.54 -12.61 -10.56
C THR A 179 4.44 -13.50 -11.79
N SER A 180 5.22 -13.22 -12.84
CA SER A 180 5.26 -14.04 -14.05
C SER A 180 5.67 -15.50 -13.75
N LEU A 181 6.70 -15.70 -12.91
CA LEU A 181 7.12 -17.03 -12.48
C LEU A 181 6.02 -17.73 -11.66
N LEU A 182 5.35 -17.01 -10.76
CA LEU A 182 4.25 -17.57 -9.96
C LEU A 182 3.09 -18.02 -10.85
N LEU A 183 2.68 -17.20 -11.83
CA LEU A 183 1.63 -17.51 -12.79
C LEU A 183 1.96 -18.75 -13.61
N SER A 184 3.22 -18.99 -13.98
CA SER A 184 3.65 -20.17 -14.73
C SER A 184 3.39 -21.51 -13.99
N THR A 185 3.16 -21.44 -12.69
CA THR A 185 2.86 -22.62 -11.86
C THR A 185 1.36 -22.93 -11.75
N LEU A 186 0.48 -22.13 -12.37
CA LEU A 186 -0.97 -22.26 -12.27
C LEU A 186 -1.55 -23.14 -13.42
N MET A 187 -0.85 -24.21 -13.79
CA MET A 187 -1.23 -25.06 -14.93
C MET A 187 -2.35 -26.07 -14.62
N SER A 188 -2.50 -26.44 -13.35
CA SER A 188 -3.56 -27.36 -12.92
C SER A 188 -4.86 -26.59 -12.66
N PRO A 189 -6.03 -27.24 -12.90
CA PRO A 189 -7.32 -26.60 -12.60
C PRO A 189 -7.43 -26.15 -11.15
N ILE A 190 -7.80 -24.88 -10.97
CA ILE A 190 -8.05 -24.28 -9.65
C ILE A 190 -9.54 -24.12 -9.48
N GLN A 191 -10.08 -24.58 -8.36
CA GLN A 191 -11.47 -24.44 -7.97
C GLN A 191 -11.56 -24.22 -6.46
N GLY A 192 -12.76 -23.80 -5.99
CA GLY A 192 -12.96 -23.48 -4.58
C GLY A 192 -12.49 -22.06 -4.25
N LYS A 193 -12.26 -21.79 -2.98
CA LYS A 193 -11.93 -20.47 -2.48
C LYS A 193 -10.44 -20.16 -2.60
N VAL A 194 -10.13 -19.06 -3.25
CA VAL A 194 -8.75 -18.57 -3.45
C VAL A 194 -8.58 -17.20 -2.81
N LEU A 195 -7.50 -17.03 -2.08
CA LEU A 195 -7.10 -15.75 -1.49
C LEU A 195 -5.77 -15.29 -2.09
N ASP A 196 -5.77 -14.13 -2.74
CA ASP A 196 -4.58 -13.41 -3.20
C ASP A 196 -4.21 -12.34 -2.17
N VAL A 197 -3.13 -12.56 -1.43
CA VAL A 197 -2.67 -11.67 -0.34
C VAL A 197 -1.60 -10.72 -0.85
N GLY A 198 -1.82 -9.41 -0.67
CA GLY A 198 -0.98 -8.37 -1.26
C GLY A 198 -1.21 -8.28 -2.77
N CYS A 199 -2.47 -8.16 -3.16
CA CYS A 199 -2.88 -8.35 -4.56
C CYS A 199 -2.39 -7.24 -5.51
N GLY A 200 -1.97 -6.08 -5.00
CA GLY A 200 -1.56 -4.94 -5.81
C GLY A 200 -2.62 -4.54 -6.82
N ALA A 201 -2.28 -4.50 -8.10
CA ALA A 201 -3.22 -4.21 -9.19
C ALA A 201 -4.15 -5.39 -9.56
N GLY A 202 -4.13 -6.49 -8.80
CA GLY A 202 -5.02 -7.63 -8.99
C GLY A 202 -4.60 -8.60 -10.10
N VAL A 203 -3.33 -8.62 -10.47
CA VAL A 203 -2.82 -9.46 -11.58
C VAL A 203 -3.08 -10.93 -11.33
N ILE A 204 -2.65 -11.47 -10.18
CA ILE A 204 -2.73 -12.90 -9.87
C ILE A 204 -4.18 -13.36 -9.79
N GLY A 205 -5.00 -12.67 -8.98
CA GLY A 205 -6.40 -13.02 -8.80
C GLY A 205 -7.19 -12.93 -10.11
N SER A 206 -6.94 -11.91 -10.96
CA SER A 206 -7.60 -11.78 -12.27
C SER A 206 -7.21 -12.89 -13.22
N MET A 207 -5.93 -13.28 -13.27
CA MET A 207 -5.45 -14.40 -14.08
C MET A 207 -6.08 -15.73 -13.64
N ILE A 208 -6.14 -15.97 -12.32
CA ILE A 208 -6.79 -17.17 -11.80
C ILE A 208 -8.27 -17.18 -12.21
N LYS A 209 -8.99 -16.08 -11.98
CA LYS A 209 -10.42 -16.03 -12.35
C LYS A 209 -10.68 -16.24 -13.84
N LYS A 210 -9.84 -15.65 -14.70
CA LYS A 210 -9.96 -15.77 -16.15
C LYS A 210 -9.80 -17.20 -16.64
N TYR A 211 -8.75 -17.90 -16.18
CA TYR A 211 -8.40 -19.24 -16.65
C TYR A 211 -9.01 -20.36 -15.81
N HIS A 212 -9.50 -20.04 -14.62
CA HIS A 212 -10.16 -20.97 -13.70
C HIS A 212 -11.52 -20.40 -13.23
N PRO A 213 -12.54 -20.33 -14.09
CA PRO A 213 -13.80 -19.62 -13.79
C PRO A 213 -14.55 -20.15 -12.57
N LYS A 214 -14.30 -21.40 -12.16
CA LYS A 214 -14.89 -22.02 -10.97
C LYS A 214 -14.23 -21.57 -9.66
N ALA A 215 -13.11 -20.87 -9.72
CA ALA A 215 -12.47 -20.32 -8.55
C ALA A 215 -13.29 -19.14 -7.99
N ASP A 216 -13.48 -19.12 -6.67
CA ASP A 216 -14.07 -18.02 -5.91
C ASP A 216 -12.93 -17.16 -5.36
N ILE A 217 -12.74 -15.98 -5.97
CA ILE A 217 -11.57 -15.15 -5.75
C ILE A 217 -11.84 -14.07 -4.70
N THR A 218 -11.01 -14.06 -3.67
CA THR A 218 -10.84 -12.93 -2.75
C THR A 218 -9.43 -12.37 -2.92
N MET A 219 -9.33 -11.08 -3.15
CA MET A 219 -8.08 -10.33 -3.18
C MET A 219 -7.99 -9.43 -1.96
N ALA A 220 -6.83 -9.33 -1.35
CA ALA A 220 -6.62 -8.50 -0.17
C ALA A 220 -5.36 -7.65 -0.31
N ASP A 221 -5.44 -6.40 0.09
CA ASP A 221 -4.28 -5.52 0.15
C ASP A 221 -4.39 -4.54 1.33
N ILE A 222 -3.26 -4.02 1.77
CA ILE A 222 -3.16 -3.02 2.83
C ILE A 222 -3.38 -1.60 2.29
N HIS A 223 -3.19 -1.38 0.98
CA HIS A 223 -3.10 -0.07 0.36
C HIS A 223 -4.37 0.28 -0.41
N ALA A 224 -4.99 1.43 -0.12
CA ALA A 224 -6.24 1.86 -0.74
C ALA A 224 -6.16 1.94 -2.28
N MET A 225 -5.04 2.43 -2.82
CA MET A 225 -4.84 2.49 -4.28
C MET A 225 -4.70 1.11 -4.91
N ALA A 226 -4.08 0.15 -4.24
CA ALA A 226 -4.00 -1.23 -4.71
C ALA A 226 -5.39 -1.87 -4.76
N ILE A 227 -6.19 -1.70 -3.71
CA ILE A 227 -7.57 -2.19 -3.65
C ILE A 227 -8.41 -1.61 -4.79
N GLN A 228 -8.32 -0.30 -5.02
CA GLN A 228 -9.07 0.32 -6.11
C GLN A 228 -8.57 -0.13 -7.49
N SER A 229 -7.26 -0.31 -7.64
CA SER A 229 -6.65 -0.84 -8.87
C SER A 229 -7.10 -2.25 -9.18
N ALA A 230 -7.10 -3.14 -8.19
CA ALA A 230 -7.58 -4.52 -8.35
C ALA A 230 -9.08 -4.57 -8.72
N ARG A 231 -9.91 -3.72 -8.09
CA ARG A 231 -11.33 -3.58 -8.45
C ARG A 231 -11.52 -3.12 -9.89
N GLN A 232 -10.76 -2.13 -10.33
CA GLN A 232 -10.80 -1.63 -11.71
C GLN A 232 -10.34 -2.71 -12.69
N THR A 233 -9.28 -3.44 -12.37
CA THR A 233 -8.79 -4.56 -13.19
C THR A 233 -9.85 -5.64 -13.36
N LEU A 234 -10.54 -6.04 -12.29
CA LEU A 234 -11.64 -7.01 -12.39
C LEU A 234 -12.79 -6.47 -13.26
N ALA A 235 -13.25 -5.24 -13.00
CA ALA A 235 -14.38 -4.63 -13.69
C ALA A 235 -14.14 -4.50 -15.19
N GLU A 236 -12.99 -3.98 -15.60
CA GLU A 236 -12.64 -3.76 -16.99
C GLU A 236 -12.43 -5.07 -17.79
N ASN A 237 -12.09 -6.16 -17.12
CA ASN A 237 -11.98 -7.49 -17.70
C ASN A 237 -13.26 -8.33 -17.52
N GLN A 238 -14.34 -7.76 -16.95
CA GLN A 238 -15.61 -8.45 -16.69
C GLN A 238 -15.44 -9.73 -15.87
N LEU A 239 -14.56 -9.66 -14.85
CA LEU A 239 -14.26 -10.76 -13.95
C LEU A 239 -14.92 -10.52 -12.59
N GLU A 240 -15.45 -11.59 -12.01
CA GLU A 240 -16.03 -11.57 -10.67
C GLU A 240 -14.97 -11.90 -9.60
N GLY A 241 -15.01 -11.18 -8.48
CA GLY A 241 -14.16 -11.41 -7.33
C GLY A 241 -14.38 -10.35 -6.26
N GLN A 242 -13.99 -10.66 -5.04
CA GLN A 242 -14.01 -9.70 -3.93
C GLN A 242 -12.64 -9.04 -3.78
N VAL A 243 -12.63 -7.76 -3.45
CA VAL A 243 -11.40 -7.03 -3.11
C VAL A 243 -11.61 -6.29 -1.80
N ILE A 244 -10.83 -6.64 -0.79
CA ILE A 244 -10.99 -6.17 0.59
C ILE A 244 -9.70 -5.56 1.14
N ALA A 245 -9.86 -4.66 2.11
CA ALA A 245 -8.74 -4.11 2.87
C ALA A 245 -8.34 -5.10 3.97
N SER A 246 -7.07 -5.47 4.02
CA SER A 246 -6.55 -6.32 5.10
C SER A 246 -5.03 -6.14 5.24
N ASP A 247 -4.56 -6.05 6.48
CA ASP A 247 -3.16 -6.22 6.81
C ASP A 247 -2.93 -7.72 7.02
N VAL A 248 -2.36 -8.37 6.00
CA VAL A 248 -2.25 -9.82 5.86
C VAL A 248 -3.62 -10.48 6.06
N PHE A 249 -3.88 -11.10 7.21
CA PHE A 249 -5.15 -11.80 7.52
C PHE A 249 -6.06 -11.02 8.47
N SER A 250 -5.74 -9.78 8.83
CA SER A 250 -6.46 -9.05 9.90
C SER A 250 -7.97 -8.93 9.69
N HIS A 251 -8.43 -8.96 8.43
CA HIS A 251 -9.85 -8.85 8.04
C HIS A 251 -10.26 -9.97 7.07
N ILE A 252 -9.53 -11.08 7.10
CA ILE A 252 -9.83 -12.27 6.31
C ILE A 252 -10.63 -13.25 7.15
N GLU A 253 -11.79 -13.62 6.66
CA GLU A 253 -12.66 -14.60 7.29
C GLU A 253 -12.71 -15.91 6.47
N GLY A 254 -12.87 -17.02 7.20
CA GLY A 254 -13.05 -18.34 6.59
C GLY A 254 -11.75 -19.03 6.23
N LYS A 255 -11.90 -20.07 5.39
CA LYS A 255 -10.82 -20.95 4.94
C LYS A 255 -10.78 -21.00 3.43
N PHE A 256 -9.57 -21.18 2.89
CA PHE A 256 -9.26 -21.15 1.46
C PHE A 256 -8.60 -22.44 1.02
N ASP A 257 -8.90 -22.86 -0.20
CA ASP A 257 -8.26 -24.01 -0.83
C ASP A 257 -6.89 -23.64 -1.40
N LEU A 258 -6.72 -22.38 -1.77
CA LEU A 258 -5.44 -21.80 -2.18
C LEU A 258 -5.28 -20.40 -1.58
N ILE A 259 -4.17 -20.20 -0.87
CA ILE A 259 -3.66 -18.87 -0.53
C ILE A 259 -2.44 -18.62 -1.40
N ILE A 260 -2.43 -17.51 -2.15
CA ILE A 260 -1.36 -17.18 -3.08
C ILE A 260 -0.85 -15.76 -2.80
N SER A 261 0.45 -15.53 -2.96
CA SER A 261 1.02 -14.21 -2.74
C SER A 261 2.34 -14.01 -3.47
N ASN A 262 2.53 -12.79 -3.97
CA ASN A 262 3.84 -12.22 -4.28
C ASN A 262 4.11 -11.09 -3.26
N PRO A 263 4.61 -11.41 -2.07
CA PRO A 263 4.73 -10.44 -0.99
C PRO A 263 5.79 -9.38 -1.29
N PRO A 264 5.68 -8.17 -0.70
CA PRO A 264 6.62 -7.08 -0.95
C PRO A 264 8.04 -7.43 -0.49
N PHE A 265 9.05 -7.08 -1.30
CA PHE A 265 10.47 -7.33 -1.01
C PHE A 265 11.27 -6.04 -0.72
N HIS A 266 10.67 -4.86 -0.93
CA HIS A 266 11.41 -3.58 -1.00
C HIS A 266 10.97 -2.50 -0.01
N ASP A 267 9.90 -2.69 0.77
CA ASP A 267 9.31 -1.65 1.65
C ASP A 267 10.00 -1.48 3.01
N GLY A 268 11.30 -1.71 3.05
CA GLY A 268 12.08 -1.81 4.27
C GLY A 268 12.17 -3.27 4.73
N ILE A 269 13.39 -3.75 4.94
CA ILE A 269 13.68 -5.17 5.24
C ILE A 269 12.82 -5.66 6.41
N ASP A 270 12.63 -4.83 7.44
CA ASP A 270 11.90 -5.21 8.65
C ASP A 270 10.39 -5.33 8.44
N THR A 271 9.78 -4.40 7.69
CA THR A 271 8.31 -4.39 7.46
C THR A 271 7.88 -5.48 6.49
N ALA A 272 8.61 -5.63 5.38
CA ALA A 272 8.36 -6.68 4.39
C ALA A 272 8.55 -8.07 5.01
N TYR A 273 9.61 -8.27 5.81
CA TYR A 273 9.86 -9.52 6.50
C TYR A 273 8.79 -9.84 7.54
N ARG A 274 8.29 -8.84 8.28
CA ARG A 274 7.16 -9.00 9.21
C ARG A 274 5.92 -9.53 8.48
N ALA A 275 5.52 -8.90 7.39
CA ALA A 275 4.32 -9.29 6.64
C ALA A 275 4.43 -10.74 6.11
N VAL A 276 5.58 -11.12 5.57
CA VAL A 276 5.80 -12.50 5.09
C VAL A 276 5.85 -13.51 6.24
N LYS A 277 6.51 -13.17 7.33
CA LYS A 277 6.52 -14.02 8.53
C LYS A 277 5.10 -14.25 9.02
N GLU A 278 4.30 -13.22 9.11
CA GLU A 278 2.91 -13.27 9.52
C GLU A 278 2.06 -14.07 8.52
N LEU A 279 2.25 -13.86 7.22
CA LEU A 279 1.61 -14.65 6.16
C LEU A 279 1.88 -16.14 6.35
N ILE A 280 3.14 -16.56 6.48
CA ILE A 280 3.50 -17.99 6.63
C ILE A 280 2.97 -18.56 7.95
N GLN A 281 3.11 -17.81 9.06
CA GLN A 281 2.68 -18.26 10.38
C GLN A 281 1.17 -18.48 10.49
N GLN A 282 0.38 -17.57 9.90
CA GLN A 282 -1.07 -17.56 10.05
C GLN A 282 -1.80 -18.32 8.93
N ALA A 283 -1.16 -18.55 7.77
CA ALA A 283 -1.79 -19.20 6.62
C ALA A 283 -2.46 -20.54 6.99
N LYS A 284 -1.83 -21.33 7.86
CA LYS A 284 -2.35 -22.61 8.31
C LYS A 284 -3.75 -22.52 8.92
N TRP A 285 -4.07 -21.43 9.60
CA TRP A 285 -5.38 -21.21 10.21
C TRP A 285 -6.45 -20.80 9.18
N HIS A 286 -6.02 -20.28 8.03
CA HIS A 286 -6.88 -19.86 6.93
C HIS A 286 -6.93 -20.83 5.75
N LEU A 287 -6.21 -21.97 5.85
CA LEU A 287 -6.27 -23.04 4.85
C LEU A 287 -7.32 -24.09 5.23
N THR A 288 -7.99 -24.66 4.22
CA THR A 288 -8.75 -25.92 4.36
C THR A 288 -7.80 -27.07 4.69
N ALA A 289 -8.33 -28.26 5.04
CA ALA A 289 -7.51 -29.42 5.42
C ALA A 289 -6.48 -29.84 4.34
N ASP A 290 -6.86 -29.70 3.07
CA ASP A 290 -5.99 -29.98 1.93
C ASP A 290 -5.51 -28.71 1.20
N GLY A 291 -5.68 -27.55 1.84
CA GLY A 291 -5.40 -26.26 1.28
C GLY A 291 -3.89 -26.02 1.07
N GLU A 292 -3.58 -25.20 0.08
CA GLU A 292 -2.22 -24.87 -0.33
C GLU A 292 -1.91 -23.40 -0.06
N LEU A 293 -0.72 -23.12 0.50
CA LEU A 293 -0.09 -21.81 0.43
C LEU A 293 0.97 -21.82 -0.67
N ARG A 294 0.86 -20.92 -1.63
CA ARG A 294 1.81 -20.75 -2.73
C ARG A 294 2.36 -19.32 -2.73
N ILE A 295 3.68 -19.19 -2.58
CA ILE A 295 4.35 -17.88 -2.52
C ILE A 295 5.55 -17.85 -3.45
N VAL A 296 5.77 -16.69 -4.09
CA VAL A 296 7.02 -16.40 -4.77
C VAL A 296 7.90 -15.53 -3.89
N ALA A 297 9.19 -15.79 -3.90
CA ALA A 297 10.18 -15.06 -3.12
C ALA A 297 11.48 -14.89 -3.87
N ASN A 298 12.26 -13.87 -3.52
CA ASN A 298 13.65 -13.79 -3.93
C ASN A 298 14.42 -15.01 -3.43
N ALA A 299 15.23 -15.62 -4.30
CA ALA A 299 15.89 -16.91 -4.06
C ALA A 299 16.86 -16.91 -2.85
N PHE A 300 17.32 -15.73 -2.42
CA PHE A 300 18.25 -15.57 -1.29
C PHE A 300 17.55 -15.32 0.07
N LEU A 301 16.24 -15.15 0.09
CA LEU A 301 15.50 -14.91 1.34
C LEU A 301 15.29 -16.19 2.15
N PRO A 302 15.31 -16.12 3.50
CA PRO A 302 15.24 -17.29 4.38
C PRO A 302 13.81 -17.86 4.53
N TYR A 303 13.01 -17.88 3.46
CA TYR A 303 11.65 -18.40 3.49
C TYR A 303 11.57 -19.92 3.64
N PRO A 304 12.52 -20.71 3.10
CA PRO A 304 12.55 -22.15 3.34
C PRO A 304 12.52 -22.53 4.82
N ASP A 305 13.27 -21.80 5.66
CA ASP A 305 13.35 -22.09 7.10
C ASP A 305 12.00 -21.81 7.80
N LEU A 306 11.34 -20.69 7.43
CA LEU A 306 10.01 -20.37 7.95
C LEU A 306 8.95 -21.39 7.48
N LEU A 307 8.97 -21.78 6.22
CA LEU A 307 8.03 -22.77 5.68
C LEU A 307 8.24 -24.15 6.35
N ALA A 308 9.48 -24.59 6.50
CA ALA A 308 9.81 -25.84 7.19
C ALA A 308 9.38 -25.81 8.68
N GLN A 309 9.58 -24.68 9.36
CA GLN A 309 9.19 -24.50 10.76
C GLN A 309 7.67 -24.63 10.96
N HIS A 310 6.85 -24.06 10.06
CA HIS A 310 5.41 -24.00 10.24
C HIS A 310 4.63 -25.10 9.55
N PHE A 311 5.13 -25.65 8.44
CA PHE A 311 4.47 -26.69 7.63
C PHE A 311 5.25 -28.00 7.55
N GLY A 312 6.50 -28.04 8.01
CA GLY A 312 7.37 -29.20 7.99
C GLY A 312 8.04 -29.43 6.64
N LYS A 313 7.28 -29.55 5.55
CA LYS A 313 7.81 -29.76 4.20
C LYS A 313 7.31 -28.68 3.25
N PHE A 314 8.09 -28.37 2.25
CA PHE A 314 7.71 -27.49 1.15
C PHE A 314 8.24 -28.04 -0.17
N ASP A 315 7.57 -27.66 -1.25
CA ASP A 315 7.99 -27.94 -2.62
C ASP A 315 8.44 -26.64 -3.30
N VAL A 316 9.39 -26.75 -4.24
CA VAL A 316 9.78 -25.68 -5.15
C VAL A 316 9.16 -25.98 -6.51
N LEU A 317 8.10 -25.27 -6.87
CA LEU A 317 7.34 -25.51 -8.10
C LEU A 317 8.03 -24.94 -9.34
N ALA A 318 8.72 -23.82 -9.18
CA ALA A 318 9.47 -23.14 -10.24
C ALA A 318 10.59 -22.30 -9.64
N GLN A 319 11.66 -22.10 -10.40
CA GLN A 319 12.77 -21.25 -9.98
C GLN A 319 13.49 -20.58 -11.14
N THR A 320 14.03 -19.42 -10.88
CA THR A 320 15.01 -18.69 -11.69
C THR A 320 16.22 -18.37 -10.83
N THR A 321 17.21 -17.66 -11.38
CA THR A 321 18.33 -17.15 -10.58
C THR A 321 17.92 -16.14 -9.52
N LYS A 322 16.79 -15.44 -9.72
CA LYS A 322 16.30 -14.37 -8.82
C LYS A 322 15.16 -14.81 -7.91
N PHE A 323 14.29 -15.70 -8.38
CA PHE A 323 13.03 -16.05 -7.70
C PHE A 323 12.83 -17.54 -7.58
N LYS A 324 12.11 -17.94 -6.52
CA LYS A 324 11.58 -19.29 -6.33
C LYS A 324 10.11 -19.23 -5.95
N VAL A 325 9.34 -20.16 -6.48
CA VAL A 325 7.94 -20.38 -6.09
C VAL A 325 7.89 -21.57 -5.15
N TYR A 326 7.46 -21.32 -3.94
CA TYR A 326 7.28 -22.32 -2.88
C TYR A 326 5.82 -22.71 -2.76
N SER A 327 5.58 -23.99 -2.49
CA SER A 327 4.25 -24.54 -2.17
C SER A 327 4.34 -25.34 -0.88
N VAL A 328 3.37 -25.13 0.00
CA VAL A 328 3.15 -25.94 1.20
C VAL A 328 1.68 -26.30 1.32
N ARG A 329 1.39 -27.46 1.89
CA ARG A 329 0.02 -27.91 2.15
C ARG A 329 -0.24 -28.00 3.66
N ASN A 330 -1.51 -27.77 4.02
CA ASN A 330 -1.95 -27.87 5.42
C ASN A 330 -2.02 -29.31 5.87
#